data_aaf1837387f076e244e8efb8a32a1c26
#
_entry.id   aaf1837387f076e244e8efb8a32a1c26
#
_cell.length_a   1.000
_cell.length_b   1.000
_cell.length_c   1.000
_cell.angle_alpha   90.00
_cell.angle_beta   90.00
_cell.angle_gamma   90.00
#
_symmetry.space_group_name_H-M   'P 1'
#
loop_
_entity.id
_entity.type
_entity.pdbx_description
1 polymer ?
#
loop_
_entity_poly.entity_id
_entity_poly.type
_entity_poly.pdbx_seq_one_letter_code
_entity_poly.pdbx_strand_id
1 'polypeptide(L)'
;MKISIALCAVAGALSLCACSQQDRSPQSNVAQPVATGNAVENKALPEPDNVAAPNAAQPSAASQMLGLEGLGTLRIGAPVPKDSGWAERGAQTGDTCRTVSSPVYPGVYAIVGGGKVRRITVGTRSDVKLIEGIGVGSSEADVVGAFPGFRSEPHKYEEAPAKYLTAPNAARGDAALRFEIGRDGKVAMMHVGTMPVLAYVEGCS
;
A
#
# COMPACT_ATOMS: atom_id res chain seq x y z
N MET A 1 -35.69 -12.13 -43.19
CA MET A 1 -36.75 -11.36 -42.52
C MET A 1 -36.14 -10.01 -42.13
N LYS A 2 -36.57 -8.95 -42.80
CA LYS A 2 -36.07 -7.57 -42.68
C LYS A 2 -36.86 -6.86 -41.57
N ILE A 3 -36.23 -6.21 -40.66
CA ILE A 3 -36.84 -5.19 -39.76
C ILE A 3 -35.70 -4.22 -39.40
N SER A 4 -35.54 -3.15 -40.00
CA SER A 4 -36.04 -1.77 -39.90
C SER A 4 -35.51 -1.03 -38.67
N ILE A 5 -34.73 -0.07 -39.03
CA ILE A 5 -34.09 1.02 -38.29
C ILE A 5 -35.15 1.90 -37.60
N ALA A 6 -34.95 2.30 -36.39
CA ALA A 6 -35.57 3.48 -35.79
C ALA A 6 -34.48 4.38 -35.21
N LEU A 7 -34.31 5.51 -35.86
CA LEU A 7 -33.48 6.66 -35.50
C LEU A 7 -34.32 7.56 -34.57
N CYS A 8 -33.87 7.83 -33.36
CA CYS A 8 -34.39 8.94 -32.54
C CYS A 8 -33.23 9.86 -32.18
N ALA A 9 -33.23 10.99 -32.89
CA ALA A 9 -32.46 12.16 -32.52
C ALA A 9 -33.26 12.96 -31.50
N VAL A 10 -32.63 13.32 -30.38
CA VAL A 10 -33.09 14.38 -29.49
C VAL A 10 -31.92 15.32 -29.22
N ALA A 11 -32.08 16.50 -29.75
CA ALA A 11 -31.24 17.66 -29.49
C ALA A 11 -31.79 18.44 -28.28
N GLY A 12 -30.93 19.14 -27.57
CA GLY A 12 -31.28 20.17 -26.57
C GLY A 12 -30.44 20.05 -25.32
N ALA A 13 -29.75 20.97 -24.89
CA ALA A 13 -29.61 22.38 -24.81
C ALA A 13 -28.39 22.69 -23.92
N LEU A 14 -27.57 23.61 -24.35
CA LEU A 14 -26.52 24.27 -23.57
C LEU A 14 -27.13 24.99 -22.34
N SER A 15 -26.51 24.86 -21.19
CA SER A 15 -26.62 25.85 -20.12
C SER A 15 -25.20 26.19 -19.60
N LEU A 16 -24.75 27.33 -20.06
CA LEU A 16 -23.66 28.11 -19.49
C LEU A 16 -24.13 28.72 -18.17
N CYS A 17 -23.45 28.41 -17.06
CA CYS A 17 -23.47 29.22 -15.86
C CYS A 17 -22.03 29.67 -15.57
N ALA A 18 -21.75 30.89 -15.96
CA ALA A 18 -20.64 31.71 -15.48
C ALA A 18 -21.13 32.51 -14.28
N CYS A 19 -20.35 32.58 -13.22
CA CYS A 19 -20.29 33.58 -12.14
C CYS A 19 -19.31 33.06 -11.10
N SER A 20 -18.41 33.75 -10.50
CA SER A 20 -17.89 35.12 -10.47
C SER A 20 -16.70 35.06 -9.54
N GLN A 21 -15.63 35.71 -9.93
CA GLN A 21 -14.51 36.02 -9.04
C GLN A 21 -14.99 36.93 -7.92
N GLN A 22 -14.48 36.74 -6.73
CA GLN A 22 -14.47 37.76 -5.70
C GLN A 22 -13.13 37.78 -4.99
N ASP A 23 -12.25 38.63 -5.52
CA ASP A 23 -11.13 39.25 -4.83
C ASP A 23 -11.62 39.97 -3.57
N ARG A 24 -10.99 39.70 -2.45
CA ARG A 24 -10.88 40.68 -1.35
C ARG A 24 -9.62 40.42 -0.56
N SER A 25 -8.56 41.17 -0.90
CA SER A 25 -7.65 41.71 0.10
C SER A 25 -8.26 43.02 0.64
N PRO A 26 -8.11 43.36 1.90
CA PRO A 26 -7.35 44.56 2.24
C PRO A 26 -6.44 44.37 3.45
N GLN A 27 -5.20 44.82 3.28
CA GLN A 27 -4.56 46.02 3.84
C GLN A 27 -4.54 46.14 5.38
N SER A 28 -3.30 46.08 5.83
CA SER A 28 -2.57 47.01 6.73
C SER A 28 -3.37 47.77 7.79
N ASN A 29 -2.95 47.62 9.02
CA ASN A 29 -2.64 48.83 9.80
C ASN A 29 -1.59 48.59 10.89
N VAL A 30 -0.56 49.34 10.78
CA VAL A 30 0.46 49.87 11.66
C VAL A 30 -0.12 50.34 13.01
N ALA A 31 0.52 49.98 14.07
CA ALA A 31 0.88 50.87 15.18
C ALA A 31 1.75 50.12 16.21
N GLN A 32 3.01 50.50 16.29
CA GLN A 32 3.80 50.35 17.51
C GLN A 32 3.41 51.45 18.50
N PRO A 33 3.52 51.22 19.80
CA PRO A 33 4.29 52.13 20.60
C PRO A 33 5.39 51.45 21.42
N VAL A 34 6.48 52.17 21.52
CA VAL A 34 7.63 51.98 22.38
C VAL A 34 7.22 52.28 23.83
N ALA A 35 7.66 51.48 24.80
CA ALA A 35 8.10 51.93 26.13
C ALA A 35 8.75 50.83 26.94
N THR A 36 10.00 51.04 27.21
CA THR A 36 10.74 50.98 28.49
C THR A 36 10.66 49.76 29.38
N GLY A 37 11.76 49.06 29.43
CA GLY A 37 12.58 48.62 30.49
C GLY A 37 11.95 48.02 31.78
N ASN A 38 12.25 46.76 32.00
CA ASN A 38 12.69 46.28 33.32
C ASN A 38 13.51 44.99 33.09
N ALA A 39 14.77 45.07 33.46
CA ALA A 39 15.65 43.94 33.58
C ALA A 39 15.13 43.08 34.73
N VAL A 40 14.62 41.90 34.43
CA VAL A 40 14.44 40.82 35.42
C VAL A 40 15.42 39.72 35.03
N GLU A 41 16.37 39.54 35.92
CA GLU A 41 17.37 38.49 35.96
C GLU A 41 16.66 37.12 35.86
N ASN A 42 16.65 36.52 34.68
CA ASN A 42 16.13 35.16 34.46
C ASN A 42 17.23 34.18 34.86
N LYS A 43 17.15 33.71 36.08
CA LYS A 43 17.84 32.51 36.58
C LYS A 43 17.43 31.34 35.67
N ALA A 44 18.37 30.87 34.86
CA ALA A 44 18.21 29.71 33.98
C ALA A 44 17.75 28.51 34.81
N LEU A 45 16.55 28.00 34.52
CA LEU A 45 16.13 26.65 34.89
C LEU A 45 16.96 25.65 34.06
N PRO A 46 17.43 24.55 34.67
CA PRO A 46 18.08 23.49 33.90
C PRO A 46 17.09 22.92 32.86
N GLU A 47 17.53 22.88 31.61
CA GLU A 47 16.80 22.19 30.55
C GLU A 47 16.57 20.74 30.98
N PRO A 48 15.35 20.18 30.73
CA PRO A 48 15.15 18.76 30.98
C PRO A 48 16.03 18.00 30.00
N ASP A 49 16.87 17.10 30.54
CA ASP A 49 17.64 16.14 29.78
C ASP A 49 16.73 15.51 28.69
N ASN A 50 17.05 15.80 27.45
CA ASN A 50 16.41 15.21 26.29
C ASN A 50 16.82 13.73 26.24
N VAL A 51 16.11 12.89 27.00
CA VAL A 51 16.24 11.45 26.92
C VAL A 51 15.72 11.09 25.51
N ALA A 52 16.64 10.95 24.58
CA ALA A 52 16.36 10.46 23.24
C ALA A 52 15.58 9.14 23.39
N ALA A 53 14.33 9.13 22.92
CA ALA A 53 13.55 7.91 22.82
C ALA A 53 14.41 6.87 22.09
N PRO A 54 14.40 5.57 22.50
CA PRO A 54 15.18 4.54 21.85
C PRO A 54 14.81 4.53 20.36
N ASN A 55 15.79 4.87 19.54
CA ASN A 55 15.69 4.87 18.09
C ASN A 55 15.33 3.44 17.68
N ALA A 56 14.07 3.20 17.30
CA ALA A 56 13.66 1.92 16.75
C ALA A 56 14.54 1.70 15.52
N ALA A 57 15.42 0.71 15.59
CA ALA A 57 16.38 0.41 14.54
C ALA A 57 15.64 0.26 13.22
N GLN A 58 15.89 1.16 12.27
CA GLN A 58 15.35 1.04 10.93
C GLN A 58 15.86 -0.26 10.33
N PRO A 59 15.00 -1.05 9.67
CA PRO A 59 15.43 -2.29 9.05
C PRO A 59 16.50 -2.01 8.00
N SER A 60 17.52 -2.88 7.93
CA SER A 60 18.54 -2.79 6.88
C SER A 60 17.91 -2.92 5.49
N ALA A 61 18.55 -2.41 4.45
CA ALA A 61 18.08 -2.52 3.07
C ALA A 61 17.73 -3.97 2.66
N ALA A 62 18.54 -4.94 3.11
CA ALA A 62 18.27 -6.37 2.87
C ALA A 62 17.01 -6.88 3.57
N SER A 63 16.65 -6.31 4.73
CA SER A 63 15.42 -6.68 5.43
C SER A 63 14.16 -6.07 4.83
N GLN A 64 14.29 -5.12 3.89
CA GLN A 64 13.19 -4.50 3.17
C GLN A 64 12.91 -5.13 1.80
N MET A 65 13.62 -6.19 1.43
CA MET A 65 13.41 -6.90 0.17
C MET A 65 12.49 -8.08 0.38
N LEU A 66 11.42 -8.13 -0.43
CA LEU A 66 10.51 -9.27 -0.50
C LEU A 66 11.10 -10.33 -1.42
N GLY A 67 11.25 -11.55 -0.93
CA GLY A 67 11.62 -12.72 -1.71
C GLY A 67 10.55 -13.82 -1.66
N LEU A 68 10.73 -14.88 -2.43
CA LEU A 68 9.82 -16.03 -2.39
C LEU A 68 9.82 -16.71 -1.01
N GLU A 69 10.93 -16.60 -0.28
CA GLU A 69 11.07 -17.12 1.08
C GLU A 69 10.31 -16.29 2.12
N GLY A 70 10.08 -15.00 1.85
CA GLY A 70 9.42 -14.09 2.77
C GLY A 70 10.01 -12.68 2.83
N LEU A 71 9.81 -11.99 3.96
CA LEU A 71 10.24 -10.63 4.22
C LEU A 71 10.88 -10.52 5.61
N GLY A 72 12.13 -10.09 5.69
CA GLY A 72 12.86 -9.96 6.95
C GLY A 72 12.91 -11.30 7.69
N THR A 73 12.32 -11.36 8.88
CA THR A 73 12.22 -12.59 9.69
C THR A 73 10.99 -13.44 9.35
N LEU A 74 10.02 -12.87 8.63
CA LEU A 74 8.78 -13.56 8.30
C LEU A 74 8.99 -14.50 7.11
N ARG A 75 8.76 -15.81 7.29
CA ARG A 75 9.00 -16.82 6.26
C ARG A 75 7.70 -17.49 5.81
N ILE A 76 7.52 -17.62 4.49
CA ILE A 76 6.42 -18.39 3.91
C ILE A 76 6.52 -19.85 4.38
N GLY A 77 5.41 -20.43 4.81
CA GLY A 77 5.32 -21.80 5.29
C GLY A 77 5.78 -22.03 6.74
N ALA A 78 6.34 -21.01 7.41
CA ALA A 78 6.77 -21.06 8.79
C ALA A 78 5.76 -20.36 9.74
N PRO A 79 5.78 -20.65 11.04
CA PRO A 79 5.06 -19.85 12.04
C PRO A 79 5.58 -18.41 12.07
N VAL A 80 4.72 -17.48 12.52
CA VAL A 80 5.17 -16.11 12.83
C VAL A 80 6.16 -16.16 13.99
N PRO A 81 7.39 -15.62 13.84
CA PRO A 81 8.38 -15.69 14.91
C PRO A 81 7.93 -14.86 16.11
N LYS A 82 8.16 -15.38 17.32
CA LYS A 82 7.96 -14.62 18.56
C LYS A 82 8.90 -13.41 18.57
N ASP A 83 8.44 -12.33 19.18
CA ASP A 83 9.23 -11.09 19.36
C ASP A 83 9.75 -10.45 18.06
N SER A 84 9.15 -10.82 16.91
CA SER A 84 9.52 -10.30 15.59
C SER A 84 8.85 -8.95 15.25
N GLY A 85 7.98 -8.43 16.14
CA GLY A 85 7.16 -7.25 15.87
C GLY A 85 5.96 -7.51 14.95
N TRP A 86 5.82 -8.73 14.40
CA TRP A 86 4.62 -9.16 13.67
C TRP A 86 3.57 -9.66 14.67
N ALA A 87 2.40 -9.03 14.64
CA ALA A 87 1.30 -9.37 15.53
C ALA A 87 -0.05 -9.21 14.82
N GLU A 88 -1.06 -9.88 15.36
CA GLU A 88 -2.45 -9.67 14.96
C GLU A 88 -2.85 -8.23 15.28
N ARG A 89 -3.39 -7.52 14.30
CA ARG A 89 -3.83 -6.14 14.43
C ARG A 89 -5.17 -5.97 13.71
N GLY A 90 -6.09 -5.29 14.39
CA GLY A 90 -7.46 -5.12 13.90
C GLY A 90 -8.34 -6.35 14.15
N ALA A 91 -9.55 -6.30 13.61
CA ALA A 91 -10.51 -7.39 13.71
C ALA A 91 -10.01 -8.61 12.90
N GLN A 92 -10.11 -9.79 13.50
CA GLN A 92 -9.83 -11.06 12.84
C GLN A 92 -11.14 -11.70 12.41
N THR A 93 -11.18 -12.27 11.22
CA THR A 93 -12.41 -12.87 10.64
C THR A 93 -12.65 -14.30 11.08
N GLY A 94 -11.66 -14.94 11.74
CA GLY A 94 -11.80 -16.31 12.26
C GLY A 94 -10.51 -16.86 12.85
N ASP A 95 -10.60 -18.03 13.48
CA ASP A 95 -9.46 -18.66 14.16
C ASP A 95 -8.52 -19.39 13.20
N THR A 96 -9.01 -19.82 12.05
CA THR A 96 -8.24 -20.60 11.07
C THR A 96 -7.46 -19.75 10.07
N CYS A 97 -7.87 -18.49 9.90
CA CYS A 97 -7.20 -17.54 9.03
C CYS A 97 -7.05 -16.19 9.76
N ARG A 98 -5.84 -15.74 9.95
CA ARG A 98 -5.51 -14.54 10.71
C ARG A 98 -4.65 -13.61 9.87
N THR A 99 -4.77 -12.31 10.14
CA THR A 99 -3.93 -11.28 9.52
C THR A 99 -2.98 -10.72 10.56
N VAL A 100 -1.69 -10.68 10.23
CA VAL A 100 -0.64 -10.06 11.04
C VAL A 100 0.02 -8.91 10.28
N SER A 101 0.44 -7.89 11.01
CA SER A 101 1.20 -6.75 10.45
C SER A 101 2.29 -6.33 11.42
N SER A 102 3.23 -5.51 10.93
CA SER A 102 4.32 -4.97 11.75
C SER A 102 4.47 -3.46 11.51
N PRO A 103 4.69 -2.66 12.55
CA PRO A 103 4.97 -1.23 12.38
C PRO A 103 6.29 -0.96 11.66
N VAL A 104 7.20 -1.95 11.63
CA VAL A 104 8.49 -1.87 10.93
C VAL A 104 8.30 -1.90 9.41
N TYR A 105 7.19 -2.49 8.93
CA TYR A 105 6.86 -2.61 7.50
C TYR A 105 5.49 -1.96 7.22
N PRO A 106 5.41 -0.62 7.16
CA PRO A 106 4.16 0.07 6.84
C PRO A 106 3.58 -0.41 5.52
N GLY A 107 2.27 -0.63 5.46
CA GLY A 107 1.59 -1.09 4.26
C GLY A 107 1.79 -2.58 3.93
N VAL A 108 2.47 -3.35 4.78
CA VAL A 108 2.64 -4.80 4.61
C VAL A 108 1.80 -5.54 5.63
N TYR A 109 1.15 -6.61 5.18
CA TYR A 109 0.49 -7.57 6.06
C TYR A 109 0.71 -9.00 5.57
N ALA A 110 0.52 -9.96 6.45
CA ALA A 110 0.58 -11.37 6.07
C ALA A 110 -0.67 -12.13 6.52
N ILE A 111 -1.05 -13.13 5.74
CA ILE A 111 -2.09 -14.09 6.07
C ILE A 111 -1.45 -15.32 6.69
N VAL A 112 -1.95 -15.69 7.86
CA VAL A 112 -1.56 -16.89 8.60
C VAL A 112 -2.71 -17.87 8.57
N GLY A 113 -2.47 -19.02 8.01
CA GLY A 113 -3.44 -20.12 7.93
C GLY A 113 -2.84 -21.44 8.43
N GLY A 114 -3.54 -22.15 9.32
CA GLY A 114 -3.02 -23.36 9.94
C GLY A 114 -1.72 -23.12 10.73
N GLY A 115 -1.60 -21.95 11.40
CA GLY A 115 -0.43 -21.56 12.20
C GLY A 115 0.81 -21.18 11.40
N LYS A 116 0.73 -21.08 10.07
CA LYS A 116 1.86 -20.78 9.18
C LYS A 116 1.55 -19.58 8.29
N VAL A 117 2.57 -18.78 7.99
CA VAL A 117 2.48 -17.70 7.00
C VAL A 117 2.21 -18.28 5.62
N ARG A 118 1.10 -17.90 5.02
CA ARG A 118 0.65 -18.38 3.71
C ARG A 118 0.80 -17.36 2.60
N ARG A 119 0.69 -16.07 2.94
CA ARG A 119 0.87 -14.97 1.99
C ARG A 119 1.41 -13.75 2.72
N ILE A 120 2.33 -13.04 2.09
CA ILE A 120 2.75 -11.70 2.45
C ILE A 120 2.26 -10.78 1.35
N THR A 121 1.60 -9.69 1.73
CA THR A 121 1.07 -8.68 0.81
C THR A 121 1.73 -7.34 1.08
N VAL A 122 2.20 -6.69 0.02
CA VAL A 122 2.76 -5.35 0.01
C VAL A 122 1.77 -4.43 -0.71
N GLY A 123 1.25 -3.45 -0.01
CA GLY A 123 0.28 -2.48 -0.53
C GLY A 123 0.86 -1.06 -0.65
N THR A 124 0.00 -0.10 -1.01
CA THR A 124 0.35 1.26 -1.48
C THR A 124 1.16 2.14 -0.51
N ARG A 125 1.24 1.79 0.77
CA ARG A 125 1.99 2.56 1.77
C ARG A 125 3.36 1.97 2.08
N SER A 126 3.86 1.08 1.24
CA SER A 126 5.10 0.35 1.48
C SER A 126 6.16 0.66 0.45
N ASP A 127 7.40 0.81 0.91
CA ASP A 127 8.60 0.95 0.07
C ASP A 127 9.31 -0.39 -0.18
N VAL A 128 8.72 -1.50 0.29
CA VAL A 128 9.26 -2.85 0.07
C VAL A 128 9.25 -3.18 -1.41
N LYS A 129 10.37 -3.69 -1.90
CA LYS A 129 10.56 -4.10 -3.30
C LYS A 129 11.09 -5.52 -3.40
N LEU A 130 10.96 -6.09 -4.59
CA LEU A 130 11.68 -7.29 -4.99
C LEU A 130 13.15 -6.95 -5.33
N ILE A 131 14.02 -7.97 -5.40
CA ILE A 131 15.42 -7.77 -5.78
C ILE A 131 15.58 -7.18 -7.18
N GLU A 132 14.60 -7.42 -8.06
CA GLU A 132 14.52 -6.88 -9.42
C GLU A 132 14.13 -5.38 -9.43
N GLY A 133 13.95 -4.76 -8.24
CA GLY A 133 13.54 -3.37 -8.10
C GLY A 133 12.05 -3.13 -8.30
N ILE A 134 11.26 -4.15 -8.62
CA ILE A 134 9.81 -4.06 -8.78
C ILE A 134 9.16 -3.85 -7.41
N GLY A 135 8.26 -2.88 -7.35
CA GLY A 135 7.51 -2.52 -6.16
C GLY A 135 6.14 -1.96 -6.51
N VAL A 136 5.37 -1.57 -5.49
CA VAL A 136 4.13 -0.82 -5.70
C VAL A 136 4.43 0.46 -6.48
N GLY A 137 3.62 0.77 -7.49
CA GLY A 137 3.82 1.89 -8.41
C GLY A 137 4.70 1.59 -9.63
N SER A 138 5.40 0.44 -9.71
CA SER A 138 6.08 0.00 -10.94
C SER A 138 5.08 -0.23 -12.05
N SER A 139 5.48 0.01 -13.30
CA SER A 139 4.60 -0.21 -14.44
C SER A 139 4.37 -1.70 -14.75
N GLU A 140 3.25 -2.05 -15.39
CA GLU A 140 3.01 -3.41 -15.91
C GLU A 140 4.16 -3.84 -16.84
N ALA A 141 4.67 -2.91 -17.66
CA ALA A 141 5.77 -3.19 -18.57
C ALA A 141 7.05 -3.62 -17.83
N ASP A 142 7.37 -2.97 -16.70
CA ASP A 142 8.52 -3.36 -15.86
C ASP A 142 8.32 -4.76 -15.29
N VAL A 143 7.09 -5.08 -14.83
CA VAL A 143 6.77 -6.41 -14.30
C VAL A 143 6.92 -7.49 -15.38
N VAL A 144 6.35 -7.28 -16.57
CA VAL A 144 6.43 -8.24 -17.68
C VAL A 144 7.86 -8.40 -18.19
N GLY A 145 8.63 -7.31 -18.20
CA GLY A 145 10.06 -7.33 -18.56
C GLY A 145 10.91 -8.12 -17.56
N ALA A 146 10.66 -7.96 -16.26
CA ALA A 146 11.38 -8.67 -15.21
C ALA A 146 10.93 -10.14 -15.07
N PHE A 147 9.65 -10.43 -15.33
CA PHE A 147 9.03 -11.74 -15.11
C PHE A 147 8.28 -12.25 -16.34
N PRO A 148 8.99 -12.62 -17.42
CA PRO A 148 8.35 -13.16 -18.62
C PRO A 148 7.59 -14.46 -18.30
N GLY A 149 6.41 -14.63 -18.89
CA GLY A 149 5.59 -15.83 -18.75
C GLY A 149 4.59 -15.81 -17.59
N PHE A 150 4.45 -14.67 -16.89
CA PHE A 150 3.35 -14.52 -15.93
C PHE A 150 2.00 -14.58 -16.65
N ARG A 151 1.03 -15.26 -16.03
CA ARG A 151 -0.32 -15.42 -16.56
C ARG A 151 -1.16 -14.23 -16.14
N SER A 152 -1.83 -13.61 -17.13
CA SER A 152 -2.77 -12.52 -16.90
C SER A 152 -4.18 -13.07 -16.68
N GLU A 153 -4.87 -12.54 -15.67
CA GLU A 153 -6.26 -12.84 -15.35
C GLU A 153 -7.00 -11.52 -15.09
N PRO A 154 -8.29 -11.39 -15.49
CA PRO A 154 -9.07 -10.19 -15.21
C PRO A 154 -9.12 -9.90 -13.71
N HIS A 155 -9.10 -8.61 -13.33
CA HIS A 155 -9.30 -8.21 -11.94
C HIS A 155 -10.74 -8.50 -11.50
N LYS A 156 -10.94 -8.97 -10.26
CA LYS A 156 -12.26 -9.41 -9.77
C LYS A 156 -13.25 -8.25 -9.61
N TYR A 157 -12.76 -7.09 -9.22
CA TYR A 157 -13.60 -5.94 -8.87
C TYR A 157 -13.41 -4.72 -9.76
N GLU A 158 -12.30 -4.64 -10.47
CA GLU A 158 -11.99 -3.52 -11.33
C GLU A 158 -12.13 -3.93 -12.80
N GLU A 159 -12.64 -3.01 -13.62
CA GLU A 159 -12.73 -3.20 -15.05
C GLU A 159 -11.35 -3.13 -15.71
N ALA A 160 -11.25 -3.68 -16.91
CA ALA A 160 -10.04 -3.55 -17.73
C ALA A 160 -9.60 -2.07 -17.84
N PRO A 161 -8.29 -1.79 -17.84
CA PRO A 161 -7.18 -2.75 -18.01
C PRO A 161 -6.68 -3.41 -16.70
N ALA A 162 -7.35 -3.23 -15.56
CA ALA A 162 -6.97 -3.85 -14.31
C ALA A 162 -6.94 -5.39 -14.41
N LYS A 163 -5.93 -6.01 -13.81
CA LYS A 163 -5.68 -7.45 -13.94
C LYS A 163 -4.80 -7.97 -12.81
N TYR A 164 -4.75 -9.30 -12.72
CA TYR A 164 -3.71 -9.99 -11.96
C TYR A 164 -2.65 -10.55 -12.91
N LEU A 165 -1.39 -10.52 -12.47
CA LEU A 165 -0.29 -11.22 -13.10
C LEU A 165 0.24 -12.25 -12.11
N THR A 166 0.12 -13.54 -12.44
CA THR A 166 0.47 -14.64 -11.53
C THR A 166 1.60 -15.49 -12.12
N ALA A 167 2.62 -15.76 -11.32
CA ALA A 167 3.75 -16.59 -11.69
C ALA A 167 3.31 -17.99 -12.10
N PRO A 168 3.89 -18.60 -13.14
CA PRO A 168 3.48 -19.91 -13.67
C PRO A 168 3.72 -21.06 -12.65
N ASN A 169 4.68 -20.92 -11.73
CA ASN A 169 4.96 -21.91 -10.69
C ASN A 169 3.91 -21.96 -9.57
N ALA A 170 3.02 -20.99 -9.47
CA ALA A 170 1.98 -20.94 -8.43
C ALA A 170 1.12 -22.23 -8.39
N ALA A 171 0.86 -22.84 -9.56
CA ALA A 171 0.06 -24.06 -9.66
C ALA A 171 0.73 -25.30 -9.06
N ARG A 172 2.04 -25.26 -8.75
CA ARG A 172 2.80 -26.40 -8.18
C ARG A 172 2.77 -26.48 -6.67
N GLY A 173 2.17 -25.49 -5.99
CA GLY A 173 2.12 -25.42 -4.53
C GLY A 173 3.33 -24.77 -3.89
N ASP A 174 4.33 -24.35 -4.67
CA ASP A 174 5.49 -23.59 -4.22
C ASP A 174 5.10 -22.15 -3.90
N ALA A 175 5.96 -21.45 -3.16
CA ALA A 175 5.82 -20.00 -3.01
C ALA A 175 5.99 -19.31 -4.37
N ALA A 176 5.08 -18.39 -4.69
CA ALA A 176 5.03 -17.72 -5.96
C ALA A 176 4.64 -16.25 -5.80
N LEU A 177 4.95 -15.46 -6.83
CA LEU A 177 4.56 -14.07 -6.96
C LEU A 177 3.20 -13.93 -7.64
N ARG A 178 2.42 -12.94 -7.18
CA ARG A 178 1.23 -12.41 -7.85
C ARG A 178 1.22 -10.89 -7.70
N PHE A 179 0.93 -10.19 -8.79
CA PHE A 179 0.75 -8.74 -8.80
C PHE A 179 -0.71 -8.41 -9.09
N GLU A 180 -1.20 -7.38 -8.42
CA GLU A 180 -2.42 -6.68 -8.83
C GLU A 180 -2.01 -5.44 -9.61
N ILE A 181 -2.43 -5.36 -10.85
CA ILE A 181 -2.24 -4.19 -11.72
C ILE A 181 -3.54 -3.40 -11.72
N GLY A 182 -3.44 -2.14 -11.30
CA GLY A 182 -4.57 -1.24 -11.27
C GLY A 182 -4.96 -0.72 -12.67
N ARG A 183 -6.04 0.05 -12.73
CA ARG A 183 -6.54 0.68 -13.98
C ARG A 183 -5.55 1.67 -14.60
N ASP A 184 -4.61 2.16 -13.82
CA ASP A 184 -3.52 3.05 -14.26
C ASP A 184 -2.32 2.29 -14.88
N GLY A 185 -2.41 0.95 -14.99
CA GLY A 185 -1.34 0.10 -15.50
C GLY A 185 -0.15 -0.03 -14.56
N LYS A 186 -0.33 0.26 -13.28
CA LYS A 186 0.72 0.15 -12.26
C LYS A 186 0.43 -0.94 -11.25
N VAL A 187 1.48 -1.43 -10.61
CA VAL A 187 1.37 -2.36 -9.49
C VAL A 187 0.67 -1.66 -8.33
N ALA A 188 -0.54 -2.10 -8.01
CA ALA A 188 -1.30 -1.67 -6.85
C ALA A 188 -0.93 -2.47 -5.61
N MET A 189 -0.73 -3.79 -5.76
CA MET A 189 -0.27 -4.69 -4.70
C MET A 189 0.65 -5.78 -5.25
N MET A 190 1.53 -6.28 -4.37
CA MET A 190 2.35 -7.46 -4.62
C MET A 190 2.07 -8.51 -3.55
N HIS A 191 2.03 -9.76 -3.96
CA HIS A 191 1.83 -10.90 -3.08
C HIS A 191 2.91 -11.94 -3.30
N VAL A 192 3.44 -12.49 -2.20
CA VAL A 192 4.23 -13.73 -2.18
C VAL A 192 3.52 -14.73 -1.30
N GLY A 193 3.35 -15.95 -1.77
CA GLY A 193 2.66 -16.97 -0.99
C GLY A 193 2.39 -18.25 -1.74
N THR A 194 1.63 -19.14 -1.11
CA THR A 194 1.25 -20.43 -1.69
C THR A 194 -0.24 -20.47 -1.99
N MET A 195 -0.61 -21.21 -3.05
CA MET A 195 -2.02 -21.46 -3.36
C MET A 195 -2.68 -22.30 -2.25
N PRO A 196 -4.00 -22.16 -1.98
CA PRO A 196 -4.91 -21.22 -2.64
C PRO A 196 -4.84 -19.78 -2.10
N VAL A 197 -4.18 -19.56 -0.95
CA VAL A 197 -4.17 -18.27 -0.23
C VAL A 197 -3.52 -17.14 -1.04
N LEU A 198 -2.55 -17.48 -1.91
CA LEU A 198 -1.97 -16.50 -2.84
C LEU A 198 -3.02 -15.83 -3.73
N ALA A 199 -4.05 -16.57 -4.12
CA ALA A 199 -5.11 -16.07 -5.00
C ALA A 199 -6.30 -15.44 -4.26
N TYR A 200 -6.32 -15.40 -2.94
CA TYR A 200 -7.39 -14.75 -2.19
C TYR A 200 -7.46 -13.26 -2.51
N VAL A 201 -8.63 -12.79 -2.87
CA VAL A 201 -8.87 -11.39 -3.23
C VAL A 201 -9.17 -10.54 -1.99
N GLU A 202 -9.84 -11.11 -1.01
CA GLU A 202 -10.34 -10.42 0.18
C GLU A 202 -9.61 -10.77 1.47
N GLY A 203 -8.42 -11.31 1.37
CA GLY A 203 -7.65 -11.69 2.55
C GLY A 203 -8.20 -12.95 3.24
N CYS A 204 -8.59 -12.82 4.52
CA CYS A 204 -9.17 -13.90 5.35
C CYS A 204 -10.71 -13.91 5.34
N SER A 205 -11.36 -13.15 4.47
CA SER A 205 -12.83 -13.07 4.37
C SER A 205 -13.41 -14.15 3.47
#